data_baef9cf5d717229c40f38f77f557ffaf
#
_entry.id   baef9cf5d717229c40f38f77f557ffaf
#
_cell.length_a   1.000
_cell.length_b   1.000
_cell.length_c   1.000
_cell.angle_alpha   90.00
_cell.angle_beta   90.00
_cell.angle_gamma   90.00
#
_symmetry.space_group_name_H-M   'P 1'
#
loop_
_entity.id
_entity.type
_entity.pdbx_description
1 polymer ?
#
loop_
_entity_poly.entity_id
_entity_poly.type
_entity_poly.pdbx_seq_one_letter_code
_entity_poly.pdbx_strand_id
1 'polypeptide(L)'
;PLFNTSQFQESLLRWLGNDISYHDYIKEAWGTSILNGSSFNQALHDGMFVGTIETETEDTTDASQNTEMPSGDAARALVASAKSSALELVLYTKTGMGDGQQANNPWLQEFPDPITRTSWDNYLTVSKFDADALGLVNFNVANGALNGSYANVTVNGKTLTVPVIIQPGQAKGSVGLALGYGRTKGLKAEMQTGVNAFAFYQGFNTIQEVTVELASGEHEFACVQLQNTLMGRGSIIKETTLEIFNTKDKNEWNGIPMVSLNHVETPVTSPEVDLWEEFDRSIGHHFNLSIDLNACTGCGACVIACHAENNVPVVGKTEVRRSRDMHWLRIDRYYSSEDTFAEDIDKKESAEGWFTGQKQALREMEQGSENPQVSFQPVMCQHCNHAPCETVCPV
;
A
#
# COMPACT_ATOMS: atom_id res chain seq x y z
N PRO A 1 -25.13 21.25 -0.60
CA PRO A 1 -24.95 19.80 -0.66
C PRO A 1 -25.96 19.17 -1.63
N LEU A 2 -25.56 18.08 -2.32
CA LEU A 2 -26.43 17.34 -3.24
C LEU A 2 -27.62 16.65 -2.52
N PHE A 3 -27.46 16.43 -1.22
CA PHE A 3 -28.45 15.82 -0.35
C PHE A 3 -28.76 16.75 0.81
N ASN A 4 -29.90 16.57 1.45
CA ASN A 4 -30.28 17.36 2.63
C ASN A 4 -29.47 16.91 3.88
N THR A 5 -28.16 17.17 3.81
CA THR A 5 -27.21 16.87 4.88
C THR A 5 -26.58 18.15 5.39
N SER A 6 -26.24 18.19 6.66
CA SER A 6 -25.51 19.29 7.28
C SER A 6 -24.05 18.87 7.53
N GLN A 7 -23.14 19.81 7.43
CA GLN A 7 -21.77 19.60 7.84
C GLN A 7 -21.71 19.46 9.38
N PHE A 8 -20.69 18.77 9.87
CA PHE A 8 -20.51 18.59 11.31
C PHE A 8 -20.40 19.93 12.04
N GLN A 9 -19.70 20.89 11.45
CA GLN A 9 -19.53 22.23 11.99
C GLN A 9 -20.86 23.01 12.07
N GLU A 10 -21.75 22.86 11.11
CA GLU A 10 -23.10 23.42 11.18
C GLU A 10 -23.94 22.79 12.29
N SER A 11 -23.78 21.50 12.51
CA SER A 11 -24.44 20.82 13.64
C SER A 11 -23.93 21.37 14.99
N LEU A 12 -22.62 21.62 15.12
CA LEU A 12 -22.05 22.26 16.31
C LEU A 12 -22.58 23.68 16.51
N LEU A 13 -22.65 24.48 15.45
CA LEU A 13 -23.21 25.85 15.53
C LEU A 13 -24.66 25.84 16.00
N ARG A 14 -25.50 24.96 15.46
CA ARG A 14 -26.89 24.80 15.88
C ARG A 14 -27.02 24.36 17.33
N TRP A 15 -26.17 23.44 17.81
CA TRP A 15 -26.14 23.03 19.20
C TRP A 15 -25.74 24.17 20.16
N LEU A 16 -24.93 25.10 19.65
CA LEU A 16 -24.60 26.36 20.38
C LEU A 16 -25.67 27.43 20.24
N GLY A 17 -26.81 27.13 19.54
CA GLY A 17 -27.90 28.09 19.33
C GLY A 17 -27.63 29.12 18.22
N ASN A 18 -26.68 28.85 17.36
CA ASN A 18 -26.34 29.70 16.20
C ASN A 18 -26.77 29.04 14.89
N ASP A 19 -27.71 29.65 14.18
CA ASP A 19 -28.29 29.12 12.93
C ASP A 19 -27.60 29.62 11.63
N ILE A 20 -26.45 30.31 11.75
CA ILE A 20 -25.71 30.78 10.57
C ILE A 20 -25.08 29.59 9.83
N SER A 21 -24.89 29.76 8.52
CA SER A 21 -24.14 28.77 7.75
C SER A 21 -22.68 28.70 8.18
N TYR A 22 -22.06 27.56 8.07
CA TYR A 22 -20.61 27.42 8.37
C TYR A 22 -19.74 28.32 7.48
N HIS A 23 -20.16 28.53 6.23
CA HIS A 23 -19.50 29.46 5.33
C HIS A 23 -19.52 30.90 5.87
N ASP A 24 -20.67 31.37 6.33
CA ASP A 24 -20.80 32.74 6.84
C ASP A 24 -20.07 32.91 8.15
N TYR A 25 -20.09 31.88 9.01
CA TYR A 25 -19.30 31.84 10.23
C TYR A 25 -17.80 31.98 9.96
N ILE A 26 -17.24 31.21 9.02
CA ILE A 26 -15.83 31.33 8.67
C ILE A 26 -15.52 32.69 8.06
N LYS A 27 -16.36 33.18 7.18
CA LYS A 27 -16.18 34.50 6.56
C LYS A 27 -16.13 35.62 7.57
N GLU A 28 -17.00 35.57 8.58
CA GLU A 28 -17.01 36.55 9.68
C GLU A 28 -15.75 36.39 10.56
N ALA A 29 -15.44 35.16 10.99
CA ALA A 29 -14.28 34.88 11.83
C ALA A 29 -12.96 35.29 11.15
N TRP A 30 -12.81 34.97 9.87
CA TRP A 30 -11.62 35.36 9.12
C TRP A 30 -11.55 36.86 8.87
N GLY A 31 -12.71 37.50 8.60
CA GLY A 31 -12.78 38.93 8.39
C GLY A 31 -12.34 39.72 9.62
N THR A 32 -12.64 39.22 10.82
CA THR A 32 -12.33 39.88 12.08
C THR A 32 -10.93 39.57 12.62
N SER A 33 -10.39 38.36 12.37
CA SER A 33 -9.16 37.90 13.05
C SER A 33 -7.97 37.58 12.16
N ILE A 34 -8.19 37.35 10.86
CA ILE A 34 -7.13 36.85 9.97
C ILE A 34 -6.87 37.80 8.80
N LEU A 35 -7.92 38.25 8.12
CA LEU A 35 -7.79 38.92 6.82
C LEU A 35 -7.35 40.40 6.91
N ASN A 36 -7.39 41.03 8.08
CA ASN A 36 -6.97 42.40 8.30
C ASN A 36 -7.50 43.37 7.21
N GLY A 37 -8.78 43.24 6.84
CA GLY A 37 -9.42 44.06 5.81
C GLY A 37 -9.29 43.56 4.39
N SER A 38 -8.57 42.48 4.14
CA SER A 38 -8.48 41.81 2.82
C SER A 38 -9.76 41.07 2.47
N SER A 39 -10.01 40.88 1.18
CA SER A 39 -11.21 40.17 0.69
C SER A 39 -11.16 38.68 0.97
N PHE A 40 -12.18 38.15 1.65
CA PHE A 40 -12.35 36.71 1.85
C PHE A 40 -12.46 35.95 0.51
N ASN A 41 -13.19 36.51 -0.47
CA ASN A 41 -13.32 35.88 -1.78
C ASN A 41 -11.99 35.84 -2.55
N GLN A 42 -11.14 36.84 -2.37
CA GLN A 42 -9.81 36.84 -2.97
C GLN A 42 -8.93 35.77 -2.35
N ALA A 43 -8.94 35.64 -1.03
CA ALA A 43 -8.20 34.59 -0.32
C ALA A 43 -8.65 33.17 -0.73
N LEU A 44 -9.95 32.97 -0.96
CA LEU A 44 -10.49 31.71 -1.50
C LEU A 44 -10.03 31.44 -2.93
N HIS A 45 -10.03 32.47 -3.80
CA HIS A 45 -9.58 32.34 -5.18
C HIS A 45 -8.07 32.01 -5.26
N ASP A 46 -7.26 32.64 -4.42
CA ASP A 46 -5.82 32.45 -4.40
C ASP A 46 -5.40 31.14 -3.69
N GLY A 47 -6.34 30.51 -2.97
CA GLY A 47 -6.11 29.27 -2.22
C GLY A 47 -5.24 29.43 -0.97
N MET A 48 -4.74 30.63 -0.70
CA MET A 48 -3.93 30.97 0.47
C MET A 48 -4.09 32.46 0.83
N PHE A 49 -3.83 32.78 2.09
CA PHE A 49 -3.69 34.15 2.55
C PHE A 49 -2.35 34.29 3.29
N VAL A 50 -1.52 35.20 2.80
CA VAL A 50 -0.24 35.55 3.42
C VAL A 50 -0.46 36.86 4.19
N GLY A 51 -0.83 36.76 5.46
CA GLY A 51 -0.91 37.93 6.35
C GLY A 51 0.46 38.22 6.95
N THR A 52 0.76 39.50 7.17
CA THR A 52 1.80 39.88 8.11
C THR A 52 1.33 39.51 9.50
N ILE A 53 1.86 38.45 10.06
CA ILE A 53 1.77 38.23 11.51
C ILE A 53 2.63 39.32 12.11
N GLU A 54 1.99 40.39 12.62
CA GLU A 54 2.66 41.23 13.60
C GLU A 54 2.89 40.27 14.79
N THR A 55 4.09 39.74 14.87
CA THR A 55 4.58 39.19 16.13
C THR A 55 4.60 40.39 17.06
N GLU A 56 3.54 40.58 17.86
CA GLU A 56 3.71 41.27 19.09
C GLU A 56 4.87 40.57 19.77
N THR A 57 5.99 41.26 19.84
CA THR A 57 7.07 40.89 20.74
C THR A 57 6.46 41.10 22.14
N GLU A 58 5.68 40.11 22.58
CA GLU A 58 5.46 40.00 24.01
C GLU A 58 6.84 39.90 24.62
N ASP A 59 7.14 40.91 25.41
CA ASP A 59 8.24 40.87 26.35
C ASP A 59 8.29 39.48 26.97
N THR A 60 9.28 38.68 26.55
CA THR A 60 9.53 37.37 27.12
C THR A 60 10.09 37.51 28.51
N THR A 61 9.26 38.03 29.40
CA THR A 61 9.41 37.83 30.83
C THR A 61 8.62 36.59 31.19
N ASP A 62 9.35 35.48 31.34
CA ASP A 62 8.97 34.26 32.03
C ASP A 62 7.79 33.43 31.51
N ALA A 63 7.82 33.03 30.25
CA ALA A 63 7.07 31.82 29.82
C ALA A 63 7.96 30.62 29.55
N SER A 64 9.17 30.58 30.05
CA SER A 64 9.90 29.33 30.23
C SER A 64 9.57 28.67 31.57
N GLN A 65 8.30 28.52 31.90
CA GLN A 65 7.94 27.30 32.56
C GLN A 65 8.00 26.20 31.50
N ASN A 66 9.20 25.89 31.07
CA ASN A 66 9.52 24.52 30.73
C ASN A 66 9.03 23.69 31.92
N THR A 67 7.83 23.20 31.84
CA THR A 67 7.48 21.96 32.51
C THR A 67 8.36 20.94 31.85
N GLU A 68 9.65 20.93 32.22
CA GLU A 68 10.47 19.75 32.02
C GLU A 68 9.71 18.64 32.72
N MET A 69 8.87 17.95 31.96
CA MET A 69 8.45 16.62 32.39
C MET A 69 9.76 15.92 32.70
N PRO A 70 9.99 15.54 33.98
CA PRO A 70 11.27 14.97 34.33
C PRO A 70 11.46 13.77 33.42
N SER A 71 12.34 13.90 32.43
CA SER A 71 12.61 12.87 31.43
C SER A 71 12.90 11.52 32.08
N GLY A 72 13.43 11.57 33.31
CA GLY A 72 13.64 10.38 34.14
C GLY A 72 12.36 9.70 34.63
N ASP A 73 11.26 10.43 34.86
CA ASP A 73 9.99 9.82 35.30
C ASP A 73 9.24 9.26 34.10
N ALA A 74 9.27 9.93 32.95
CA ALA A 74 8.74 9.40 31.70
C ALA A 74 9.50 8.15 31.26
N ALA A 75 10.83 8.15 31.34
CA ALA A 75 11.65 6.97 31.03
C ALA A 75 11.38 5.82 32.02
N ARG A 76 11.25 6.09 33.32
CA ARG A 76 10.88 5.06 34.31
C ARG A 76 9.47 4.49 34.09
N ALA A 77 8.50 5.35 33.74
CA ALA A 77 7.16 4.92 33.39
C ALA A 77 7.16 4.04 32.13
N LEU A 78 7.95 4.42 31.10
CA LEU A 78 8.11 3.65 29.87
C LEU A 78 8.75 2.28 30.15
N VAL A 79 9.84 2.24 30.93
CA VAL A 79 10.49 0.97 31.34
C VAL A 79 9.56 0.12 32.20
N ALA A 80 8.77 0.72 33.08
CA ALA A 80 7.79 -0.01 33.90
C ALA A 80 6.60 -0.54 33.08
N SER A 81 6.26 0.13 31.98
CA SER A 81 5.22 -0.33 31.05
C SER A 81 5.74 -1.35 30.04
N ALA A 82 7.06 -1.42 29.81
CA ALA A 82 7.69 -2.38 28.92
C ALA A 82 7.61 -3.78 29.55
N LYS A 83 6.61 -4.54 29.15
CA LYS A 83 6.50 -5.97 29.50
C LYS A 83 7.17 -6.76 28.39
N SER A 84 8.06 -7.66 28.77
CA SER A 84 8.66 -8.63 27.84
C SER A 84 7.64 -9.75 27.60
N SER A 85 7.04 -9.78 26.43
CA SER A 85 6.24 -10.91 25.96
C SER A 85 6.92 -11.66 24.82
N ALA A 86 6.51 -12.90 24.59
CA ALA A 86 7.01 -13.68 23.46
C ALA A 86 6.57 -13.08 22.11
N LEU A 87 5.38 -12.48 22.09
CA LEU A 87 4.80 -11.81 20.91
C LEU A 87 4.17 -10.48 21.33
N GLU A 88 4.36 -9.48 20.48
CA GLU A 88 3.76 -8.15 20.62
C GLU A 88 2.82 -7.88 19.43
N LEU A 89 1.59 -7.46 19.72
CA LEU A 89 0.62 -7.03 18.72
C LEU A 89 0.78 -5.53 18.44
N VAL A 90 0.94 -5.18 17.18
CA VAL A 90 0.88 -3.81 16.69
C VAL A 90 -0.45 -3.58 15.96
N LEU A 91 -1.25 -2.65 16.46
CA LEU A 91 -2.45 -2.18 15.77
C LEU A 91 -2.10 -1.01 14.85
N TYR A 92 -2.51 -1.09 13.60
CA TYR A 92 -2.19 -0.07 12.60
C TYR A 92 -3.36 0.18 11.65
N THR A 93 -3.26 1.21 10.83
CA THR A 93 -4.23 1.51 9.76
C THR A 93 -3.63 1.21 8.40
N LYS A 94 -4.38 0.54 7.54
CA LYS A 94 -3.98 0.34 6.13
C LYS A 94 -4.12 1.64 5.35
N THR A 95 -3.29 1.83 4.34
CA THR A 95 -3.27 3.02 3.48
C THR A 95 -4.63 3.29 2.82
N GLY A 96 -5.30 2.24 2.33
CA GLY A 96 -6.59 2.39 1.66
C GLY A 96 -7.77 2.55 2.61
N MET A 97 -7.84 1.72 3.65
CA MET A 97 -9.02 1.65 4.53
C MET A 97 -8.96 2.62 5.72
N GLY A 98 -7.75 3.02 6.14
CA GLY A 98 -7.59 3.88 7.32
C GLY A 98 -8.21 3.27 8.57
N ASP A 99 -8.95 4.07 9.31
CA ASP A 99 -9.68 3.67 10.51
C ASP A 99 -11.07 3.04 10.23
N GLY A 100 -11.45 2.94 8.96
CA GLY A 100 -12.73 2.33 8.53
C GLY A 100 -13.89 3.31 8.36
N GLN A 101 -13.68 4.62 8.44
CA GLN A 101 -14.74 5.60 8.19
C GLN A 101 -15.37 5.41 6.80
N GLN A 102 -14.59 4.99 5.82
CA GLN A 102 -15.02 4.73 4.45
C GLN A 102 -15.17 3.24 4.12
N ALA A 103 -15.42 2.39 5.10
CA ALA A 103 -15.60 0.95 4.90
C ALA A 103 -16.73 0.58 3.91
N ASN A 104 -17.65 1.51 3.62
CA ASN A 104 -18.70 1.36 2.62
C ASN A 104 -18.24 1.73 1.19
N ASN A 105 -16.98 2.09 0.99
CA ASN A 105 -16.43 2.37 -0.34
C ASN A 105 -15.82 1.09 -0.93
N PRO A 106 -16.42 0.47 -1.96
CA PRO A 106 -15.93 -0.77 -2.53
C PRO A 106 -14.58 -0.62 -3.24
N TRP A 107 -14.25 0.55 -3.79
CA TRP A 107 -12.94 0.81 -4.37
C TRP A 107 -11.82 0.71 -3.32
N LEU A 108 -12.07 1.22 -2.11
CA LEU A 108 -11.10 1.12 -1.01
C LEU A 108 -11.03 -0.30 -0.43
N GLN A 109 -12.13 -1.06 -0.45
CA GLN A 109 -12.13 -2.48 -0.06
C GLN A 109 -11.30 -3.33 -1.04
N GLU A 110 -11.42 -3.07 -2.34
CA GLU A 110 -10.68 -3.79 -3.39
C GLU A 110 -9.26 -3.27 -3.55
N PHE A 111 -8.95 -2.11 -2.99
CA PHE A 111 -7.61 -1.53 -3.04
C PHE A 111 -6.60 -2.43 -2.32
N PRO A 112 -5.55 -2.91 -3.03
CA PRO A 112 -4.59 -3.83 -2.44
C PRO A 112 -3.67 -3.14 -1.44
N ASP A 113 -3.37 -3.84 -0.36
CA ASP A 113 -2.33 -3.42 0.58
C ASP A 113 -0.98 -3.29 -0.15
N PRO A 114 -0.20 -2.22 0.08
CA PRO A 114 1.06 -1.97 -0.63
C PRO A 114 2.08 -3.09 -0.49
N ILE A 115 2.11 -3.80 0.62
CA ILE A 115 3.12 -4.82 0.93
C ILE A 115 2.59 -6.23 0.69
N THR A 116 1.46 -6.61 1.30
CA THR A 116 0.92 -7.97 1.16
C THR A 116 0.20 -8.21 -0.15
N ARG A 117 -0.18 -7.16 -0.86
CA ARG A 117 -0.97 -7.17 -2.10
C ARG A 117 -2.35 -7.79 -1.96
N THR A 118 -2.84 -7.92 -0.73
CA THR A 118 -4.14 -8.49 -0.40
C THR A 118 -5.20 -7.39 -0.32
N SER A 119 -6.37 -7.67 -0.88
CA SER A 119 -7.56 -6.81 -0.84
C SER A 119 -8.68 -7.46 -0.03
N TRP A 120 -9.71 -6.69 0.29
CA TRP A 120 -10.97 -7.13 0.92
C TRP A 120 -10.90 -7.65 2.36
N ASP A 121 -9.73 -7.75 3.00
CA ASP A 121 -9.59 -8.28 4.36
C ASP A 121 -8.60 -7.48 5.21
N ASN A 122 -8.74 -7.58 6.53
CA ASN A 122 -7.62 -7.49 7.43
C ASN A 122 -7.20 -8.89 7.91
N TYR A 123 -6.00 -8.99 8.38
CA TYR A 123 -5.35 -10.24 8.75
C TYR A 123 -4.24 -9.96 9.75
N LEU A 124 -3.83 -10.98 10.47
CA LEU A 124 -2.64 -10.96 11.30
C LEU A 124 -1.41 -11.15 10.42
N THR A 125 -0.51 -10.16 10.36
CA THR A 125 0.81 -10.32 9.73
C THR A 125 1.75 -10.97 10.72
N VAL A 126 2.49 -11.99 10.28
CA VAL A 126 3.38 -12.79 11.12
C VAL A 126 4.69 -13.03 10.38
N SER A 127 5.81 -13.03 11.09
CA SER A 127 7.10 -13.42 10.52
C SER A 127 7.10 -14.89 10.11
N LYS A 128 7.93 -15.26 9.15
CA LYS A 128 8.09 -16.68 8.76
C LYS A 128 8.55 -17.53 9.94
N PHE A 129 9.46 -17.01 10.78
CA PHE A 129 9.96 -17.70 11.96
C PHE A 129 8.84 -17.98 12.97
N ASP A 130 8.02 -16.99 13.31
CA ASP A 130 6.94 -17.15 14.28
C ASP A 130 5.81 -18.03 13.70
N ALA A 131 5.55 -17.92 12.40
CA ALA A 131 4.57 -18.76 11.72
C ALA A 131 4.96 -20.24 11.78
N ASP A 132 6.21 -20.59 11.53
CA ASP A 132 6.71 -21.96 11.63
C ASP A 132 6.61 -22.49 13.06
N ALA A 133 6.96 -21.68 14.04
CA ALA A 133 6.85 -22.05 15.46
C ALA A 133 5.40 -22.28 15.93
N LEU A 134 4.44 -21.55 15.33
CA LEU A 134 3.01 -21.64 15.64
C LEU A 134 2.24 -22.63 14.74
N GLY A 135 2.90 -23.21 13.72
CA GLY A 135 2.28 -24.11 12.75
C GLY A 135 1.32 -23.40 11.77
N LEU A 136 1.50 -22.09 11.55
CA LEU A 136 0.70 -21.30 10.63
C LEU A 136 1.23 -21.43 9.21
N VAL A 137 0.33 -21.54 8.23
CA VAL A 137 0.70 -21.74 6.82
C VAL A 137 -0.06 -20.83 5.88
N ASN A 138 0.60 -20.45 4.79
CA ASN A 138 -0.04 -19.90 3.59
C ASN A 138 0.34 -20.74 2.37
N PHE A 139 -0.57 -20.86 1.43
CA PHE A 139 -0.28 -21.57 0.17
C PHE A 139 -1.09 -21.00 -1.01
N ASN A 140 -0.46 -20.97 -2.17
CA ASN A 140 -1.07 -20.51 -3.40
C ASN A 140 -2.00 -21.59 -3.96
N VAL A 141 -3.25 -21.23 -4.23
CA VAL A 141 -4.25 -22.10 -4.87
C VAL A 141 -4.30 -21.85 -6.37
N ALA A 142 -4.33 -20.59 -6.75
CA ALA A 142 -4.31 -20.12 -8.13
C ALA A 142 -3.68 -18.74 -8.18
N ASN A 143 -3.43 -18.22 -9.38
CA ASN A 143 -3.04 -16.83 -9.52
C ASN A 143 -4.15 -15.92 -8.96
N GLY A 144 -3.82 -15.00 -8.04
CA GLY A 144 -4.79 -14.18 -7.31
C GLY A 144 -5.42 -14.84 -6.07
N ALA A 145 -5.22 -16.14 -5.86
CA ALA A 145 -5.82 -16.89 -4.76
C ALA A 145 -4.77 -17.47 -3.80
N LEU A 146 -4.66 -16.87 -2.62
CA LEU A 146 -3.89 -17.35 -1.49
C LEU A 146 -4.83 -17.92 -0.44
N ASN A 147 -4.51 -19.07 0.10
CA ASN A 147 -5.20 -19.59 1.27
C ASN A 147 -4.27 -19.60 2.49
N GLY A 148 -4.84 -19.45 3.68
CA GLY A 148 -4.05 -19.38 4.90
C GLY A 148 -4.79 -19.83 6.15
N SER A 149 -4.02 -20.10 7.18
CA SER A 149 -4.52 -20.48 8.49
C SER A 149 -5.34 -19.37 9.14
N TYR A 150 -6.24 -19.74 10.04
CA TYR A 150 -6.76 -18.86 11.07
C TYR A 150 -5.92 -18.96 12.34
N ALA A 151 -5.86 -17.88 13.11
CA ALA A 151 -5.32 -17.86 14.47
C ALA A 151 -6.31 -17.25 15.46
N ASN A 152 -6.34 -17.79 16.67
CA ASN A 152 -6.96 -17.15 17.81
C ASN A 152 -5.97 -16.18 18.43
N VAL A 153 -6.31 -14.91 18.38
CA VAL A 153 -5.51 -13.81 18.90
C VAL A 153 -6.14 -13.32 20.19
N THR A 154 -5.41 -13.40 21.29
CA THR A 154 -5.92 -13.02 22.63
C THR A 154 -5.11 -11.87 23.19
N VAL A 155 -5.80 -10.78 23.52
CA VAL A 155 -5.24 -9.58 24.16
C VAL A 155 -6.12 -9.20 25.35
N ASN A 156 -5.52 -9.08 26.53
CA ASN A 156 -6.22 -8.70 27.77
C ASN A 156 -7.52 -9.51 28.02
N GLY A 157 -7.48 -10.83 27.75
CA GLY A 157 -8.62 -11.73 27.94
C GLY A 157 -9.71 -11.66 26.86
N LYS A 158 -9.56 -10.84 25.83
CA LYS A 158 -10.42 -10.84 24.65
C LYS A 158 -9.78 -11.66 23.54
N THR A 159 -10.55 -12.53 22.89
CA THR A 159 -10.06 -13.38 21.79
C THR A 159 -10.83 -13.06 20.51
N LEU A 160 -10.08 -12.92 19.40
CA LEU A 160 -10.62 -12.83 18.05
C LEU A 160 -9.98 -13.92 17.19
N THR A 161 -10.77 -14.58 16.35
CA THR A 161 -10.26 -15.47 15.31
C THR A 161 -9.97 -14.64 14.05
N VAL A 162 -8.72 -14.62 13.63
CA VAL A 162 -8.19 -13.73 12.58
C VAL A 162 -7.46 -14.58 11.53
N PRO A 163 -7.65 -14.34 10.23
CA PRO A 163 -6.84 -14.99 9.21
C PRO A 163 -5.39 -14.47 9.23
N VAL A 164 -4.44 -15.31 8.81
CA VAL A 164 -3.02 -15.04 8.93
C VAL A 164 -2.35 -14.91 7.58
N ILE A 165 -1.53 -13.87 7.42
CA ILE A 165 -0.58 -13.72 6.30
C ILE A 165 0.85 -13.76 6.85
N ILE A 166 1.65 -14.68 6.31
CA ILE A 166 3.09 -14.75 6.55
C ILE A 166 3.75 -13.69 5.67
N GLN A 167 4.35 -12.69 6.30
CA GLN A 167 4.90 -11.56 5.58
C GLN A 167 6.42 -11.53 5.68
N PRO A 168 7.14 -11.58 4.54
CA PRO A 168 8.58 -11.33 4.51
C PRO A 168 8.91 -9.95 5.10
N GLY A 169 9.96 -9.87 5.90
CA GLY A 169 10.37 -8.63 6.57
C GLY A 169 9.63 -8.29 7.86
N GLN A 170 8.62 -9.06 8.24
CA GLN A 170 7.99 -8.92 9.55
C GLN A 170 8.99 -9.30 10.65
N ALA A 171 9.17 -8.43 11.63
CA ALA A 171 10.09 -8.67 12.72
C ALA A 171 9.63 -9.88 13.58
N LYS A 172 10.60 -10.72 13.94
CA LYS A 172 10.37 -11.83 14.87
C LYS A 172 9.85 -11.30 16.22
N GLY A 173 8.85 -11.98 16.77
CA GLY A 173 8.21 -11.56 18.02
C GLY A 173 7.20 -10.41 17.86
N SER A 174 6.94 -9.95 16.64
CA SER A 174 5.97 -8.89 16.35
C SER A 174 4.93 -9.36 15.36
N VAL A 175 3.66 -9.12 15.68
CA VAL A 175 2.53 -9.40 14.80
C VAL A 175 1.70 -8.14 14.59
N GLY A 176 1.17 -7.96 13.41
CA GLY A 176 0.40 -6.76 13.07
C GLY A 176 -1.06 -7.08 12.74
N LEU A 177 -1.99 -6.22 13.18
CA LEU A 177 -3.41 -6.33 12.82
C LEU A 177 -3.97 -4.96 12.47
N ALA A 178 -4.53 -4.84 11.27
CA ALA A 178 -5.08 -3.58 10.79
C ALA A 178 -6.46 -3.29 11.39
N LEU A 179 -6.67 -2.02 11.75
CA LEU A 179 -7.97 -1.44 12.10
C LEU A 179 -8.84 -1.22 10.86
N GLY A 180 -10.10 -0.85 11.05
CA GLY A 180 -10.99 -0.38 9.99
C GLY A 180 -11.87 -1.43 9.32
N TYR A 181 -11.82 -2.67 9.75
CA TYR A 181 -12.58 -3.81 9.21
C TYR A 181 -13.59 -4.36 10.20
N GLY A 182 -14.36 -5.37 9.78
CA GLY A 182 -15.33 -6.08 10.62
C GLY A 182 -16.64 -5.32 10.86
N ARG A 183 -16.91 -4.28 10.11
CA ARG A 183 -18.19 -3.58 10.13
C ARG A 183 -19.24 -4.39 9.38
N THR A 184 -20.39 -4.64 10.03
CA THR A 184 -21.51 -5.40 9.47
C THR A 184 -22.75 -4.55 9.26
N LYS A 185 -23.01 -3.59 10.16
CA LYS A 185 -24.19 -2.72 10.06
C LYS A 185 -24.04 -1.67 8.97
N GLY A 186 -25.06 -1.56 8.12
CA GLY A 186 -25.13 -0.56 7.06
C GLY A 186 -24.25 -0.87 5.85
N LEU A 187 -23.69 -2.07 5.73
CA LEU A 187 -22.95 -2.55 4.57
C LEU A 187 -23.68 -3.68 3.86
N LYS A 188 -23.53 -3.78 2.53
CA LYS A 188 -23.92 -4.97 1.78
C LYS A 188 -23.11 -6.18 2.25
N ALA A 189 -23.67 -7.39 2.12
CA ALA A 189 -23.04 -8.62 2.59
C ALA A 189 -21.63 -8.82 2.01
N GLU A 190 -21.45 -8.51 0.73
CA GLU A 190 -20.16 -8.63 0.02
C GLU A 190 -19.07 -7.69 0.56
N MET A 191 -19.48 -6.64 1.28
CA MET A 191 -18.58 -5.65 1.86
C MET A 191 -18.33 -5.88 3.36
N GLN A 192 -18.97 -6.88 3.96
CA GLN A 192 -18.77 -7.25 5.36
C GLN A 192 -17.55 -8.15 5.49
N THR A 193 -16.38 -7.56 5.47
CA THR A 193 -15.10 -8.27 5.42
C THR A 193 -14.27 -8.02 6.68
N GLY A 194 -13.38 -8.98 6.98
CA GLY A 194 -12.41 -8.88 8.05
C GLY A 194 -13.01 -8.94 9.45
N VAL A 195 -12.18 -8.60 10.43
CA VAL A 195 -12.52 -8.60 11.86
C VAL A 195 -12.37 -7.22 12.48
N ASN A 196 -13.17 -6.93 13.51
CA ASN A 196 -13.11 -5.64 14.23
C ASN A 196 -11.95 -5.61 15.23
N ALA A 197 -10.77 -5.18 14.77
CA ALA A 197 -9.59 -5.06 15.60
C ALA A 197 -9.66 -3.96 16.67
N PHE A 198 -10.62 -3.03 16.59
CA PHE A 198 -10.84 -2.04 17.65
C PHE A 198 -11.22 -2.68 19.00
N ALA A 199 -11.65 -3.94 19.01
CA ALA A 199 -11.85 -4.67 20.25
C ALA A 199 -10.57 -4.77 21.10
N PHE A 200 -9.40 -4.70 20.49
CA PHE A 200 -8.09 -4.70 21.16
C PHE A 200 -7.56 -3.30 21.46
N TYR A 201 -8.13 -2.26 20.85
CA TYR A 201 -7.67 -0.89 21.06
C TYR A 201 -8.17 -0.35 22.39
N GLN A 202 -7.27 -0.10 23.33
CA GLN A 202 -7.57 0.42 24.66
C GLN A 202 -6.59 1.51 25.04
N GLY A 203 -7.10 2.65 25.52
CA GLY A 203 -6.29 3.71 26.10
C GLY A 203 -5.20 4.28 25.19
N PHE A 204 -5.45 4.37 23.87
CA PHE A 204 -4.48 4.80 22.87
C PHE A 204 -3.24 3.89 22.75
N ASN A 205 -3.28 2.70 23.35
CA ASN A 205 -2.18 1.75 23.26
C ASN A 205 -2.30 0.92 21.97
N THR A 206 -1.37 1.16 21.04
CA THR A 206 -1.30 0.43 19.76
C THR A 206 -0.35 -0.75 19.79
N ILE A 207 0.45 -0.91 20.84
CA ILE A 207 1.39 -2.02 21.04
C ILE A 207 1.00 -2.75 22.32
N GLN A 208 0.72 -4.04 22.21
CA GLN A 208 0.21 -4.84 23.33
C GLN A 208 0.77 -6.26 23.33
N GLU A 209 0.88 -6.83 24.52
CA GLU A 209 1.13 -8.28 24.69
C GLU A 209 0.04 -9.10 24.04
N VAL A 210 0.39 -10.17 23.34
CA VAL A 210 -0.57 -11.02 22.64
C VAL A 210 -0.22 -12.50 22.76
N THR A 211 -1.24 -13.33 22.88
CA THR A 211 -1.14 -14.78 22.68
C THR A 211 -1.76 -15.13 21.32
N VAL A 212 -1.04 -15.91 20.53
CA VAL A 212 -1.49 -16.36 19.20
C VAL A 212 -1.45 -17.88 19.18
N GLU A 213 -2.58 -18.48 18.83
CA GLU A 213 -2.74 -19.94 18.73
C GLU A 213 -3.35 -20.30 17.39
N LEU A 214 -2.90 -21.40 16.76
CA LEU A 214 -3.49 -21.91 15.54
C LEU A 214 -4.98 -22.23 15.79
N ALA A 215 -5.84 -21.71 14.92
CA ALA A 215 -7.28 -22.01 14.95
C ALA A 215 -7.65 -22.97 13.80
N SER A 216 -8.81 -23.62 13.92
CA SER A 216 -9.33 -24.50 12.88
C SER A 216 -9.86 -23.71 11.69
N GLY A 217 -9.83 -24.33 10.52
CA GLY A 217 -10.33 -23.75 9.28
C GLY A 217 -9.25 -23.11 8.44
N GLU A 218 -9.65 -22.63 7.27
CA GLU A 218 -8.81 -22.06 6.26
C GLU A 218 -9.47 -20.80 5.69
N HIS A 219 -8.71 -19.74 5.52
CA HIS A 219 -9.19 -18.48 4.95
C HIS A 219 -8.77 -18.32 3.49
N GLU A 220 -9.67 -17.77 2.71
CA GLU A 220 -9.48 -17.49 1.29
C GLU A 220 -9.18 -16.01 1.09
N PHE A 221 -7.90 -15.67 0.85
CA PHE A 221 -7.46 -14.32 0.52
C PHE A 221 -7.56 -14.03 -0.98
N ALA A 222 -7.85 -12.78 -1.30
CA ALA A 222 -7.77 -12.22 -2.64
C ALA A 222 -6.51 -11.34 -2.78
N CYS A 223 -5.60 -11.72 -3.65
CA CYS A 223 -4.31 -11.04 -3.82
C CYS A 223 -4.13 -10.60 -5.27
N VAL A 224 -3.78 -9.34 -5.47
CA VAL A 224 -3.48 -8.79 -6.80
C VAL A 224 -2.11 -9.29 -7.29
N GLN A 225 -1.20 -9.59 -6.38
CA GLN A 225 0.11 -10.15 -6.68
C GLN A 225 0.46 -11.21 -5.63
N LEU A 226 0.84 -12.40 -6.08
CA LEU A 226 1.32 -13.49 -5.23
C LEU A 226 2.84 -13.66 -5.26
N GLN A 227 3.49 -13.16 -6.31
CA GLN A 227 4.95 -13.26 -6.46
C GLN A 227 5.64 -12.36 -5.42
N ASN A 228 6.63 -12.91 -4.73
CA ASN A 228 7.39 -12.20 -3.72
C ASN A 228 8.69 -11.64 -4.27
N THR A 229 9.44 -12.40 -5.07
CA THR A 229 10.77 -12.01 -5.55
C THR A 229 10.81 -11.87 -7.09
N LEU A 230 11.90 -11.32 -7.59
CA LEU A 230 12.16 -11.23 -9.04
C LEU A 230 12.49 -12.59 -9.67
N MET A 231 12.84 -13.60 -8.87
CA MET A 231 13.22 -14.95 -9.34
C MET A 231 14.30 -14.91 -10.44
N GLY A 232 15.34 -14.14 -10.25
CA GLY A 232 16.43 -13.95 -11.21
C GLY A 232 16.04 -13.21 -12.50
N ARG A 233 14.90 -12.48 -12.53
CA ARG A 233 14.45 -11.69 -13.67
C ARG A 233 14.86 -10.21 -13.53
N GLY A 234 16.16 -9.94 -13.55
CA GLY A 234 16.71 -8.59 -13.36
C GLY A 234 16.26 -7.55 -14.42
N SER A 235 15.61 -7.98 -15.50
CA SER A 235 15.05 -7.06 -16.50
C SER A 235 13.77 -6.35 -16.06
N ILE A 236 13.09 -6.81 -15.00
CA ILE A 236 11.85 -6.19 -14.51
C ILE A 236 12.16 -4.89 -13.79
N ILE A 237 13.14 -4.89 -12.90
CA ILE A 237 13.63 -3.69 -12.20
C ILE A 237 15.10 -3.55 -12.54
N LYS A 238 15.46 -2.40 -13.09
CA LYS A 238 16.86 -2.05 -13.40
C LYS A 238 17.36 -1.10 -12.34
N GLU A 239 18.40 -1.51 -11.64
CA GLU A 239 19.06 -0.75 -10.60
C GLU A 239 20.50 -0.43 -11.02
N THR A 240 20.99 0.72 -10.63
CA THR A 240 22.38 1.12 -10.86
C THR A 240 22.83 2.10 -9.79
N THR A 241 24.13 2.23 -9.61
CA THR A 241 24.69 3.26 -8.73
C THR A 241 24.86 4.58 -9.47
N LEU A 242 24.91 5.69 -8.73
CA LEU A 242 25.15 7.01 -9.33
C LEU A 242 26.51 7.06 -10.04
N GLU A 243 27.52 6.35 -9.55
CA GLU A 243 28.84 6.24 -10.18
C GLU A 243 28.75 5.56 -11.55
N ILE A 244 28.09 4.41 -11.64
CA ILE A 244 27.89 3.69 -12.91
C ILE A 244 27.08 4.54 -13.88
N PHE A 245 25.99 5.15 -13.42
CA PHE A 245 25.15 6.03 -14.22
C PHE A 245 25.95 7.18 -14.87
N ASN A 246 26.88 7.78 -14.10
CA ASN A 246 27.66 8.94 -14.59
C ASN A 246 28.90 8.56 -15.41
N THR A 247 29.43 7.34 -15.27
CA THR A 247 30.73 6.96 -15.84
C THR A 247 30.67 5.90 -16.91
N LYS A 248 29.58 5.11 -16.97
CA LYS A 248 29.44 3.99 -17.88
C LYS A 248 28.48 4.28 -19.03
N ASP A 249 28.62 3.54 -20.12
CA ASP A 249 27.67 3.63 -21.24
C ASP A 249 26.27 3.21 -20.82
N LYS A 250 25.25 3.85 -21.39
CA LYS A 250 23.85 3.56 -21.10
C LYS A 250 23.50 2.09 -21.27
N ASN A 251 24.09 1.39 -22.21
CA ASN A 251 23.81 -0.02 -22.45
C ASN A 251 24.29 -0.93 -21.32
N GLU A 252 25.23 -0.51 -20.47
CA GLU A 252 25.71 -1.30 -19.34
C GLU A 252 24.66 -1.34 -18.20
N TRP A 253 23.93 -0.26 -17.99
CA TRP A 253 22.95 -0.17 -16.91
C TRP A 253 21.49 -0.14 -17.37
N ASN A 254 21.24 0.11 -18.66
CA ASN A 254 19.91 0.10 -19.26
C ASN A 254 19.95 -0.45 -20.69
N GLY A 255 20.50 -1.65 -20.85
CA GLY A 255 20.61 -2.32 -22.14
C GLY A 255 19.24 -2.48 -22.82
N ILE A 256 19.21 -2.30 -24.14
CA ILE A 256 18.04 -2.52 -24.96
C ILE A 256 17.86 -4.02 -25.13
N PRO A 257 16.66 -4.59 -24.91
CA PRO A 257 16.39 -5.99 -25.18
C PRO A 257 16.68 -6.34 -26.65
N MET A 258 17.25 -7.53 -26.86
CA MET A 258 17.57 -8.05 -28.18
C MET A 258 16.59 -9.17 -28.53
N VAL A 259 16.25 -9.30 -29.81
CA VAL A 259 15.45 -10.39 -30.36
C VAL A 259 16.19 -11.00 -31.54
N SER A 260 15.92 -12.26 -31.82
CA SER A 260 16.49 -12.93 -32.99
C SER A 260 15.60 -12.67 -34.22
N LEU A 261 16.09 -11.86 -35.14
CA LEU A 261 15.48 -11.65 -36.44
C LEU A 261 16.32 -12.38 -37.51
N ASN A 262 15.76 -13.42 -38.11
CA ASN A 262 16.48 -14.28 -39.11
C ASN A 262 17.84 -14.79 -38.58
N HIS A 263 17.89 -15.21 -37.31
CA HIS A 263 19.11 -15.67 -36.62
C HIS A 263 20.18 -14.59 -36.36
N VAL A 264 19.82 -13.32 -36.52
CA VAL A 264 20.66 -12.18 -36.14
C VAL A 264 20.07 -11.51 -34.91
N GLU A 265 20.90 -11.27 -33.89
CA GLU A 265 20.47 -10.48 -32.72
C GLU A 265 20.23 -9.04 -33.13
N THR A 266 18.99 -8.60 -32.99
CA THR A 266 18.53 -7.29 -33.43
C THR A 266 17.86 -6.58 -32.25
N PRO A 267 18.18 -5.28 -31.98
CA PRO A 267 17.50 -4.52 -30.95
C PRO A 267 15.99 -4.45 -31.19
N VAL A 268 15.19 -4.59 -30.14
CA VAL A 268 13.70 -4.48 -30.25
C VAL A 268 13.24 -3.09 -30.73
N THR A 269 14.13 -2.08 -30.71
CA THR A 269 13.87 -0.73 -31.21
C THR A 269 14.19 -0.56 -32.69
N SER A 270 14.68 -1.63 -33.37
CA SER A 270 14.94 -1.57 -34.80
C SER A 270 13.63 -1.57 -35.59
N PRO A 271 13.47 -0.69 -36.59
CA PRO A 271 12.29 -0.69 -37.46
C PRO A 271 12.05 -2.04 -38.18
N GLU A 272 13.10 -2.84 -38.38
CA GLU A 272 13.00 -4.17 -39.01
C GLU A 272 12.25 -5.19 -38.16
N VAL A 273 12.14 -4.94 -36.84
CA VAL A 273 11.43 -5.81 -35.88
C VAL A 273 9.96 -5.41 -35.78
N ASP A 274 9.60 -4.20 -36.18
CA ASP A 274 8.23 -3.70 -36.11
C ASP A 274 7.32 -4.48 -37.08
N LEU A 275 6.16 -4.89 -36.56
CA LEU A 275 5.11 -5.53 -37.37
C LEU A 275 4.25 -4.52 -38.14
N TRP A 276 4.39 -3.25 -37.85
CA TRP A 276 3.57 -2.15 -38.33
C TRP A 276 4.45 -1.04 -38.87
N GLU A 277 3.91 -0.27 -39.81
CA GLU A 277 4.55 0.99 -40.23
C GLU A 277 4.60 1.99 -39.09
N GLU A 278 5.60 2.84 -39.08
CA GLU A 278 5.78 3.87 -38.07
C GLU A 278 4.54 4.79 -38.03
N PHE A 279 3.98 4.96 -36.84
CA PHE A 279 2.86 5.87 -36.63
C PHE A 279 3.31 7.34 -36.70
N ASP A 280 2.56 8.16 -37.41
CA ASP A 280 2.85 9.60 -37.50
C ASP A 280 2.59 10.30 -36.15
N ARG A 281 3.67 10.55 -35.42
CA ARG A 281 3.65 11.19 -34.09
C ARG A 281 3.52 12.72 -34.17
N SER A 282 3.44 13.31 -35.35
CA SER A 282 3.21 14.76 -35.53
C SER A 282 1.73 15.13 -35.30
N ILE A 283 0.83 14.16 -35.34
CA ILE A 283 -0.62 14.38 -35.23
C ILE A 283 -1.07 14.23 -33.78
N GLY A 284 -1.68 15.28 -33.24
CA GLY A 284 -2.25 15.28 -31.89
C GLY A 284 -1.22 15.46 -30.77
N HIS A 285 -1.61 15.08 -29.56
CA HIS A 285 -0.77 15.14 -28.36
C HIS A 285 -0.35 13.74 -27.93
N HIS A 286 0.92 13.61 -27.61
CA HIS A 286 1.49 12.39 -27.04
C HIS A 286 1.89 12.67 -25.60
N PHE A 287 1.39 11.84 -24.68
CA PHE A 287 1.64 11.99 -23.26
C PHE A 287 2.71 11.03 -22.80
N ASN A 288 3.51 11.46 -21.85
CA ASN A 288 4.51 10.64 -21.17
C ASN A 288 4.30 10.78 -19.66
N LEU A 289 4.42 9.67 -18.93
CA LEU A 289 4.40 9.63 -17.49
C LEU A 289 5.79 9.21 -16.99
N SER A 290 6.41 10.07 -16.22
CA SER A 290 7.66 9.79 -15.53
C SER A 290 7.41 9.61 -14.04
N ILE A 291 7.89 8.51 -13.48
CA ILE A 291 7.73 8.15 -12.07
C ILE A 291 9.11 7.99 -11.44
N ASP A 292 9.38 8.76 -10.39
CA ASP A 292 10.60 8.61 -9.60
C ASP A 292 10.48 7.38 -8.69
N LEU A 293 11.14 6.28 -9.09
CA LEU A 293 11.11 5.02 -8.33
C LEU A 293 11.88 5.10 -7.01
N ASN A 294 12.83 6.04 -6.88
CA ASN A 294 13.52 6.25 -5.60
C ASN A 294 12.62 6.93 -4.56
N ALA A 295 11.68 7.75 -5.01
CA ALA A 295 10.71 8.42 -4.15
C ALA A 295 9.40 7.63 -3.97
N CYS A 296 9.14 6.62 -4.79
CA CYS A 296 7.91 5.85 -4.75
C CYS A 296 7.84 4.99 -3.48
N THR A 297 6.81 5.21 -2.66
CA THR A 297 6.54 4.44 -1.43
C THR A 297 5.53 3.31 -1.64
N GLY A 298 5.04 3.10 -2.87
CA GLY A 298 4.01 2.10 -3.15
C GLY A 298 2.63 2.41 -2.57
N CYS A 299 2.38 3.63 -2.10
CA CYS A 299 1.14 3.98 -1.39
C CYS A 299 -0.14 3.79 -2.21
N GLY A 300 -0.06 3.73 -3.56
CA GLY A 300 -1.18 3.49 -4.45
C GLY A 300 -2.14 4.67 -4.65
N ALA A 301 -1.80 5.87 -4.21
CA ALA A 301 -2.62 7.06 -4.46
C ALA A 301 -2.90 7.28 -5.96
N CYS A 302 -1.91 7.02 -6.82
CA CYS A 302 -2.06 7.06 -8.27
C CYS A 302 -3.03 5.99 -8.80
N VAL A 303 -3.08 4.82 -8.19
CA VAL A 303 -4.02 3.74 -8.54
C VAL A 303 -5.45 4.17 -8.25
N ILE A 304 -5.72 4.69 -7.06
CA ILE A 304 -7.06 5.19 -6.68
C ILE A 304 -7.46 6.41 -7.50
N ALA A 305 -6.54 7.31 -7.81
CA ALA A 305 -6.80 8.44 -8.70
C ALA A 305 -7.23 7.98 -10.10
N CYS A 306 -6.54 6.97 -10.66
CA CYS A 306 -6.92 6.35 -11.93
C CYS A 306 -8.32 5.71 -11.84
N HIS A 307 -8.63 5.00 -10.77
CA HIS A 307 -9.94 4.40 -10.56
C HIS A 307 -11.06 5.44 -10.51
N ALA A 308 -10.84 6.53 -9.77
CA ALA A 308 -11.82 7.60 -9.62
C ALA A 308 -12.07 8.36 -10.92
N GLU A 309 -11.00 8.69 -11.65
CA GLU A 309 -11.09 9.46 -12.91
C GLU A 309 -11.71 8.63 -14.05
N ASN A 310 -11.34 7.37 -14.16
CA ASN A 310 -11.75 6.50 -15.26
C ASN A 310 -12.92 5.59 -14.90
N ASN A 311 -13.53 5.76 -13.73
CA ASN A 311 -14.63 4.94 -13.25
C ASN A 311 -14.35 3.43 -13.36
N VAL A 312 -13.16 3.02 -12.95
CA VAL A 312 -12.72 1.61 -13.03
C VAL A 312 -13.66 0.74 -12.19
N PRO A 313 -14.20 -0.36 -12.73
CA PRO A 313 -15.18 -1.18 -12.02
C PRO A 313 -14.53 -1.96 -10.87
N VAL A 314 -15.29 -2.13 -9.80
CA VAL A 314 -14.98 -3.05 -8.70
C VAL A 314 -15.55 -4.41 -9.06
N VAL A 315 -14.75 -5.46 -8.99
CA VAL A 315 -15.15 -6.82 -9.38
C VAL A 315 -15.50 -7.72 -8.20
N GLY A 316 -15.03 -7.37 -7.00
CA GLY A 316 -15.28 -8.12 -5.75
C GLY A 316 -14.23 -9.20 -5.46
N LYS A 317 -14.19 -9.64 -4.20
CA LYS A 317 -13.20 -10.58 -3.67
C LYS A 317 -13.06 -11.85 -4.51
N THR A 318 -14.19 -12.45 -4.91
CA THR A 318 -14.20 -13.70 -5.68
C THR A 318 -13.53 -13.55 -7.05
N GLU A 319 -13.76 -12.44 -7.74
CA GLU A 319 -13.17 -12.23 -9.06
C GLU A 319 -11.69 -11.82 -8.98
N VAL A 320 -11.28 -11.09 -7.94
CA VAL A 320 -9.85 -10.83 -7.65
C VAL A 320 -9.12 -12.16 -7.42
N ARG A 321 -9.70 -13.11 -6.67
CA ARG A 321 -9.14 -14.46 -6.50
C ARG A 321 -8.98 -15.24 -7.81
N ARG A 322 -9.72 -14.86 -8.85
CA ARG A 322 -9.64 -15.43 -10.20
C ARG A 322 -8.73 -14.64 -11.14
N SER A 323 -7.96 -13.67 -10.62
CA SER A 323 -7.12 -12.75 -11.39
C SER A 323 -7.89 -11.91 -12.41
N ARG A 324 -9.07 -11.43 -12.01
CA ARG A 324 -9.94 -10.58 -12.83
C ARG A 324 -10.09 -9.18 -12.26
N ASP A 325 -9.13 -8.75 -11.46
CA ASP A 325 -9.02 -7.37 -11.01
C ASP A 325 -8.85 -6.42 -12.20
N MET A 326 -9.46 -5.25 -12.13
CA MET A 326 -9.51 -4.28 -13.23
C MET A 326 -8.60 -3.08 -12.99
N HIS A 327 -7.46 -3.27 -12.38
CA HIS A 327 -6.49 -2.21 -12.14
C HIS A 327 -5.74 -1.83 -13.42
N TRP A 328 -6.12 -0.74 -14.06
CA TRP A 328 -5.43 -0.23 -15.27
C TRP A 328 -4.03 0.28 -14.96
N LEU A 329 -3.86 0.86 -13.79
CA LEU A 329 -2.59 1.18 -13.17
C LEU A 329 -2.49 0.36 -11.89
N ARG A 330 -1.40 -0.38 -11.72
CA ARG A 330 -1.09 -1.13 -10.51
C ARG A 330 0.34 -0.88 -10.09
N ILE A 331 0.66 -1.18 -8.86
CA ILE A 331 2.03 -1.12 -8.36
C ILE A 331 2.39 -2.54 -7.93
N ASP A 332 3.32 -3.16 -8.63
CA ASP A 332 3.87 -4.44 -8.24
C ASP A 332 4.95 -4.22 -7.17
N ARG A 333 5.10 -5.17 -6.26
CA ARG A 333 6.06 -5.14 -5.17
C ARG A 333 6.95 -6.37 -5.26
N TYR A 334 8.26 -6.16 -5.14
CA TYR A 334 9.23 -7.24 -5.12
C TYR A 334 10.13 -7.12 -3.91
N TYR A 335 10.40 -8.26 -3.27
CA TYR A 335 11.40 -8.38 -2.23
C TYR A 335 12.74 -8.75 -2.85
N SER A 336 13.80 -8.15 -2.35
CA SER A 336 15.18 -8.46 -2.74
C SER A 336 16.10 -8.43 -1.54
N SER A 337 17.19 -9.18 -1.60
CA SER A 337 18.32 -9.09 -0.68
C SER A 337 19.61 -9.27 -1.50
N GLU A 338 20.75 -8.82 -0.99
CA GLU A 338 22.04 -9.01 -1.67
C GLU A 338 22.29 -10.50 -1.95
N ASP A 339 21.94 -11.36 -1.00
CA ASP A 339 22.12 -12.81 -1.12
C ASP A 339 21.20 -13.43 -2.19
N THR A 340 19.98 -12.89 -2.40
CA THR A 340 19.04 -13.45 -3.39
C THR A 340 19.34 -13.01 -4.82
N PHE A 341 19.93 -11.85 -5.05
CA PHE A 341 20.17 -11.33 -6.39
C PHE A 341 21.26 -12.07 -7.15
N ALA A 342 22.40 -12.33 -6.54
CA ALA A 342 23.51 -13.05 -7.16
C ALA A 342 23.22 -14.55 -7.24
N GLU A 343 22.75 -15.16 -6.16
CA GLU A 343 22.49 -16.60 -6.07
C GLU A 343 21.24 -17.05 -6.84
N ASP A 344 20.25 -16.22 -7.05
CA ASP A 344 19.03 -16.58 -7.79
C ASP A 344 19.30 -16.77 -9.30
N ILE A 345 20.21 -16.00 -9.87
CA ILE A 345 20.65 -16.21 -11.26
C ILE A 345 21.38 -17.56 -11.37
N ASP A 346 22.33 -17.82 -10.49
CA ASP A 346 23.11 -19.06 -10.48
C ASP A 346 22.21 -20.26 -10.20
N LYS A 347 21.26 -20.18 -9.29
CA LYS A 347 20.27 -21.21 -9.01
C LYS A 347 19.37 -21.48 -10.22
N LYS A 348 18.96 -20.44 -10.93
CA LYS A 348 18.14 -20.56 -12.14
C LYS A 348 18.90 -21.23 -13.28
N GLU A 349 20.17 -20.90 -13.47
CA GLU A 349 21.05 -21.45 -14.49
C GLU A 349 21.49 -22.87 -14.15
N SER A 350 21.71 -23.18 -12.87
CA SER A 350 22.13 -24.49 -12.40
C SER A 350 21.00 -25.51 -12.18
N ALA A 351 19.73 -25.08 -12.30
CA ALA A 351 18.57 -25.96 -12.12
C ALA A 351 18.51 -27.01 -13.22
N GLU A 352 19.15 -28.16 -13.03
CA GLU A 352 19.10 -29.33 -13.91
C GLU A 352 17.75 -30.05 -13.77
N GLY A 353 17.14 -30.36 -14.91
CA GLY A 353 15.96 -31.23 -15.01
C GLY A 353 14.62 -30.50 -15.08
N TRP A 354 13.95 -30.68 -16.20
CA TRP A 354 12.76 -29.94 -16.60
C TRP A 354 11.52 -30.14 -15.71
N PHE A 355 11.49 -31.09 -14.80
CA PHE A 355 10.28 -31.42 -14.04
C PHE A 355 10.39 -31.44 -12.49
N THR A 356 11.51 -31.65 -11.90
CA THR A 356 11.65 -31.76 -10.43
C THR A 356 12.59 -30.76 -9.79
N GLY A 357 13.79 -30.61 -10.30
CA GLY A 357 14.77 -29.65 -9.75
C GLY A 357 14.36 -28.20 -9.94
N GLN A 358 13.78 -27.87 -11.10
CA GLN A 358 13.33 -26.53 -11.40
C GLN A 358 12.17 -26.06 -10.48
N LYS A 359 11.25 -26.95 -10.10
CA LYS A 359 10.16 -26.62 -9.17
C LYS A 359 10.67 -26.30 -7.77
N GLN A 360 11.71 -26.98 -7.32
CA GLN A 360 12.27 -26.72 -5.99
C GLN A 360 13.09 -25.44 -6.00
N ALA A 361 13.94 -25.21 -6.99
CA ALA A 361 14.69 -23.98 -7.17
C ALA A 361 13.75 -22.75 -7.26
N LEU A 362 12.66 -22.85 -8.02
CA LEU A 362 11.65 -21.78 -8.10
C LEU A 362 10.97 -21.51 -6.77
N ARG A 363 10.69 -22.53 -5.96
CA ARG A 363 10.12 -22.36 -4.62
C ARG A 363 11.10 -21.70 -3.65
N GLU A 364 12.37 -22.04 -3.75
CA GLU A 364 13.43 -21.46 -2.92
C GLU A 364 13.67 -19.99 -3.30
N MET A 365 13.72 -19.68 -4.59
CA MET A 365 13.81 -18.29 -5.08
C MET A 365 12.60 -17.43 -4.72
N GLU A 366 11.41 -18.03 -4.59
CA GLU A 366 10.19 -17.30 -4.22
C GLU A 366 10.11 -16.97 -2.74
N GLN A 367 10.91 -17.59 -1.89
CA GLN A 367 10.97 -17.26 -0.48
C GLN A 367 11.69 -15.93 -0.28
N GLY A 368 10.98 -14.94 0.24
CA GLY A 368 11.60 -13.69 0.67
C GLY A 368 12.58 -13.93 1.82
N SER A 369 13.67 -13.19 1.85
CA SER A 369 14.61 -13.22 2.98
C SER A 369 13.94 -12.70 4.26
N GLU A 370 14.57 -12.96 5.41
CA GLU A 370 14.08 -12.44 6.71
C GLU A 370 14.11 -10.90 6.76
N ASN A 371 15.04 -10.29 6.04
CA ASN A 371 15.27 -8.83 6.03
C ASN A 371 15.32 -8.29 4.59
N PRO A 372 14.24 -8.39 3.83
CA PRO A 372 14.24 -7.99 2.43
C PRO A 372 14.22 -6.47 2.27
N GLN A 373 14.85 -5.99 1.20
CA GLN A 373 14.49 -4.72 0.62
C GLN A 373 13.19 -4.86 -0.17
N VAL A 374 12.44 -3.77 -0.28
CA VAL A 374 11.19 -3.73 -1.06
C VAL A 374 11.33 -2.73 -2.17
N SER A 375 11.14 -3.19 -3.41
CA SER A 375 11.09 -2.33 -4.59
C SER A 375 9.68 -2.29 -5.15
N PHE A 376 9.21 -1.10 -5.50
CA PHE A 376 7.90 -0.88 -6.12
C PHE A 376 8.07 -0.61 -7.61
N GLN A 377 7.27 -1.30 -8.41
CA GLN A 377 7.24 -1.15 -9.86
C GLN A 377 5.82 -0.77 -10.30
N PRO A 378 5.53 0.51 -10.54
CA PRO A 378 4.30 0.93 -11.19
C PRO A 378 4.22 0.38 -12.61
N VAL A 379 3.07 -0.21 -12.94
CA VAL A 379 2.79 -0.79 -14.26
C VAL A 379 1.44 -0.29 -14.73
N MET A 380 1.36 0.12 -15.98
CA MET A 380 0.15 0.70 -16.55
C MET A 380 -0.05 0.32 -18.01
N CYS A 381 -1.23 0.58 -18.53
CA CYS A 381 -1.50 0.53 -19.94
C CYS A 381 -0.59 1.49 -20.70
N GLN A 382 0.06 1.02 -21.77
CA GLN A 382 1.01 1.79 -22.55
C GLN A 382 0.35 2.62 -23.66
N HIS A 383 -0.97 2.59 -23.80
CA HIS A 383 -1.74 3.31 -24.85
C HIS A 383 -1.16 3.09 -26.24
N CYS A 384 -0.90 1.84 -26.60
CA CYS A 384 -0.28 1.47 -27.87
C CYS A 384 -1.14 1.94 -29.06
N ASN A 385 -0.52 2.50 -30.09
CA ASN A 385 -1.20 2.93 -31.32
C ASN A 385 -1.80 1.74 -32.10
N HIS A 386 -1.17 0.58 -32.03
CA HIS A 386 -1.63 -0.70 -32.59
C HIS A 386 -1.75 -1.73 -31.47
N ALA A 387 -2.77 -1.55 -30.65
CA ALA A 387 -2.98 -2.37 -29.46
C ALA A 387 -3.56 -3.74 -29.80
N PRO A 388 -2.79 -4.84 -29.76
CA PRO A 388 -3.32 -6.17 -30.09
C PRO A 388 -4.38 -6.64 -29.09
N CYS A 389 -4.33 -6.14 -27.85
CA CYS A 389 -5.36 -6.43 -26.84
C CYS A 389 -6.73 -5.84 -27.21
N GLU A 390 -6.77 -4.72 -27.92
CA GLU A 390 -8.01 -4.08 -28.37
C GLU A 390 -8.69 -4.92 -29.47
N THR A 391 -7.92 -5.39 -30.44
CA THR A 391 -8.45 -6.18 -31.55
C THR A 391 -8.99 -7.55 -31.16
N VAL A 392 -8.56 -8.11 -30.04
CA VAL A 392 -9.00 -9.42 -29.53
C VAL A 392 -10.00 -9.29 -28.37
N CYS A 393 -10.35 -8.07 -27.97
CA CYS A 393 -11.30 -7.85 -26.89
C CYS A 393 -12.71 -8.30 -27.32
N PRO A 394 -13.38 -9.17 -26.54
CA PRO A 394 -14.71 -9.65 -26.88
C PRO A 394 -15.83 -8.66 -26.53
N VAL A 395 -15.51 -7.50 -25.93
CA VAL A 395 -16.47 -6.51 -25.44
C VAL A 395 -16.42 -5.25 -26.30
#